data_31bb9fd71d415f81a9dc48e8ffee5b38
#
_entry.id   31bb9fd71d415f81a9dc48e8ffee5b38
#
_cell.length_a   1.000
_cell.length_b   1.000
_cell.length_c   1.000
_cell.angle_alpha   90.00
_cell.angle_beta   90.00
_cell.angle_gamma   90.00
#
_symmetry.space_group_name_H-M   'P 1'
#
loop_
_entity.id
_entity.type
_entity.pdbx_description
1 polymer ?
#
loop_
_entity_poly.entity_id
_entity_poly.type
_entity_poly.pdbx_seq_one_letter_code
_entity_poly.pdbx_strand_id
1 'polypeptide(L)'
;MTGLSVMDARATAAHPGDPSERAGRRARLFSVARAATGFMPDAEGEALYMAALRAGASFEAATFVEIGAWCGKSSVYLGAAAEETGSVLFSLDHHHGSEENQAGWEHHDPSLVDPTSGRIDTLPHWRSTIGHARLESSVVGLVGDSPTVSAHWSTPLALCFIDGGHGEDPAWADYREWAPMVSRDGWLAIHDVFPDPADGGRPPYDIWRAALDSGEFVEDGECGSLRVLRRT
;
A
#
# COMPACT_ATOMS: atom_id res chain seq x y z
N MET A 1 33.20 23.72 -29.78
CA MET A 1 32.11 22.71 -29.64
C MET A 1 32.55 21.68 -28.64
N THR A 2 32.21 21.89 -27.39
CA THR A 2 32.63 21.01 -26.29
C THR A 2 31.38 20.22 -25.87
N GLY A 3 31.41 18.91 -26.15
CA GLY A 3 30.34 17.99 -25.77
C GLY A 3 30.26 17.82 -24.26
N LEU A 4 29.12 18.14 -23.66
CA LEU A 4 28.82 17.72 -22.29
C LEU A 4 28.48 16.21 -22.31
N SER A 5 29.38 15.46 -21.69
CA SER A 5 29.15 14.05 -21.34
C SER A 5 28.07 14.01 -20.26
N VAL A 6 26.93 13.40 -20.56
CA VAL A 6 25.92 13.04 -19.58
C VAL A 6 26.51 11.92 -18.75
N MET A 7 26.90 12.23 -17.52
CA MET A 7 27.35 11.22 -16.56
C MET A 7 26.16 10.33 -16.21
N ASP A 8 26.28 9.05 -16.55
CA ASP A 8 25.41 7.95 -16.15
C ASP A 8 25.40 7.85 -14.61
N ALA A 9 24.41 8.46 -13.99
CA ALA A 9 24.09 8.22 -12.57
C ALA A 9 23.27 6.93 -12.46
N ARG A 10 23.86 5.80 -12.87
CA ARG A 10 23.34 4.50 -12.47
C ARG A 10 23.62 4.33 -10.99
N ALA A 11 22.53 4.36 -10.22
CA ALA A 11 22.55 4.03 -8.80
C ALA A 11 23.32 2.73 -8.60
N THR A 12 24.35 2.79 -7.76
CA THR A 12 25.05 1.62 -7.24
C THR A 12 24.01 0.73 -6.57
N ALA A 13 23.79 -0.45 -7.16
CA ALA A 13 23.00 -1.50 -6.52
C ALA A 13 23.56 -1.70 -5.10
N ALA A 14 22.70 -1.54 -4.10
CA ALA A 14 23.07 -1.75 -2.72
C ALA A 14 23.67 -3.16 -2.60
N HIS A 15 24.86 -3.25 -2.05
CA HIS A 15 25.45 -4.54 -1.67
C HIS A 15 24.45 -5.23 -0.74
N PRO A 16 24.18 -6.54 -0.92
CA PRO A 16 23.34 -7.26 0.01
C PRO A 16 24.02 -7.23 1.39
N GLY A 17 23.53 -6.35 2.28
CA GLY A 17 24.02 -6.27 3.65
C GLY A 17 23.92 -7.63 4.35
N ASP A 18 24.68 -7.81 5.42
CA ASP A 18 24.65 -9.02 6.25
C ASP A 18 23.20 -9.41 6.58
N PRO A 19 22.81 -10.68 6.46
CA PRO A 19 21.47 -11.16 6.83
C PRO A 19 21.01 -10.73 8.23
N SER A 20 21.94 -10.61 9.19
CA SER A 20 21.66 -10.13 10.55
C SER A 20 21.30 -8.63 10.57
N GLU A 21 21.94 -7.80 9.76
CA GLU A 21 21.64 -6.38 9.61
C GLU A 21 20.27 -6.17 8.98
N ARG A 22 19.93 -6.94 7.93
CA ARG A 22 18.59 -6.93 7.30
C ARG A 22 17.51 -7.33 8.27
N ALA A 23 17.71 -8.42 9.03
CA ALA A 23 16.78 -8.85 10.06
C ALA A 23 16.58 -7.78 11.15
N GLY A 24 17.67 -7.14 11.59
CA GLY A 24 17.62 -6.02 12.55
C GLY A 24 16.92 -4.79 11.99
N ARG A 25 17.13 -4.45 10.71
CA ARG A 25 16.42 -3.35 10.02
C ARG A 25 14.93 -3.62 9.94
N ARG A 26 14.54 -4.81 9.48
CA ARG A 26 13.15 -5.25 9.41
C ARG A 26 12.45 -5.20 10.77
N ALA A 27 13.08 -5.71 11.83
CA ALA A 27 12.52 -5.65 13.17
C ALA A 27 12.25 -4.22 13.64
N ARG A 28 13.14 -3.26 13.33
CA ARG A 28 12.92 -1.83 13.61
C ARG A 28 11.75 -1.27 12.80
N LEU A 29 11.65 -1.58 11.51
CA LEU A 29 10.54 -1.15 10.66
C LEU A 29 9.21 -1.66 11.17
N PHE A 30 9.12 -2.93 11.51
CA PHE A 30 7.90 -3.51 12.08
C PHE A 30 7.54 -2.88 13.43
N SER A 31 8.54 -2.48 14.24
CA SER A 31 8.26 -1.71 15.47
C SER A 31 7.66 -0.33 15.16
N VAL A 32 8.10 0.34 14.10
CA VAL A 32 7.50 1.61 13.66
C VAL A 32 6.08 1.39 13.16
N ALA A 33 5.85 0.35 12.33
CA ALA A 33 4.53 0.00 11.84
C ALA A 33 3.53 -0.27 12.98
N ARG A 34 3.95 -1.04 14.00
CA ARG A 34 3.11 -1.33 15.17
C ARG A 34 2.76 -0.08 15.99
N ALA A 35 3.64 0.90 16.03
CA ALA A 35 3.41 2.15 16.73
C ALA A 35 2.59 3.18 15.93
N ALA A 36 2.46 2.98 14.62
CA ALA A 36 1.69 3.87 13.76
C ALA A 36 0.18 3.70 14.00
N THR A 37 -0.56 4.79 13.98
CA THR A 37 -2.02 4.78 14.01
C THR A 37 -2.56 4.09 12.77
N GLY A 38 -3.46 3.13 12.94
CA GLY A 38 -4.08 2.38 11.84
C GLY A 38 -4.74 1.10 12.30
N PHE A 39 -5.60 0.53 11.47
CA PHE A 39 -6.51 -0.55 11.84
C PHE A 39 -5.95 -1.94 11.52
N MET A 40 -4.95 -2.04 10.63
CA MET A 40 -4.37 -3.32 10.20
C MET A 40 -3.73 -4.09 11.36
N PRO A 41 -4.14 -5.35 11.63
CA PRO A 41 -3.47 -6.24 12.57
C PRO A 41 -2.03 -6.52 12.15
N ASP A 42 -1.13 -6.70 13.13
CA ASP A 42 0.29 -6.92 12.84
C ASP A 42 0.55 -8.17 11.98
N ALA A 43 -0.21 -9.25 12.22
CA ALA A 43 -0.09 -10.47 11.41
C ALA A 43 -0.44 -10.25 9.93
N GLU A 44 -1.44 -9.42 9.65
CA GLU A 44 -1.83 -9.06 8.29
C GLU A 44 -0.79 -8.16 7.63
N GLY A 45 -0.23 -7.20 8.38
CA GLY A 45 0.88 -6.38 7.91
C GLY A 45 2.12 -7.19 7.58
N GLU A 46 2.46 -8.21 8.40
CA GLU A 46 3.57 -9.13 8.13
C GLU A 46 3.28 -10.02 6.90
N ALA A 47 2.04 -10.47 6.71
CA ALA A 47 1.63 -11.21 5.52
C ALA A 47 1.70 -10.35 4.25
N LEU A 48 1.27 -9.08 4.33
CA LEU A 48 1.38 -8.09 3.26
C LEU A 48 2.84 -7.83 2.88
N TYR A 49 3.73 -7.65 3.87
CA TYR A 49 5.16 -7.56 3.64
C TYR A 49 5.71 -8.78 2.89
N MET A 50 5.30 -9.99 3.27
CA MET A 50 5.74 -11.23 2.59
C MET A 50 5.24 -11.31 1.15
N ALA A 51 4.02 -10.84 0.86
CA ALA A 51 3.51 -10.74 -0.51
C ALA A 51 4.33 -9.72 -1.33
N ALA A 52 4.63 -8.56 -0.75
CA ALA A 52 5.44 -7.53 -1.39
C ALA A 52 6.90 -7.97 -1.63
N LEU A 53 7.49 -8.75 -0.74
CA LEU A 53 8.81 -9.36 -0.97
C LEU A 53 8.80 -10.29 -2.18
N ARG A 54 7.78 -11.15 -2.32
CA ARG A 54 7.64 -12.02 -3.50
C ARG A 54 7.50 -11.18 -4.77
N ALA A 55 6.67 -10.14 -4.72
CA ALA A 55 6.48 -9.24 -5.86
C ALA A 55 7.79 -8.55 -6.25
N GLY A 56 8.50 -7.95 -5.29
CA GLY A 56 9.77 -7.27 -5.56
C GLY A 56 10.88 -8.19 -6.07
N ALA A 57 10.90 -9.45 -5.63
CA ALA A 57 11.87 -10.44 -6.10
C ALA A 57 11.54 -10.99 -7.50
N SER A 58 10.29 -10.85 -7.98
CA SER A 58 9.83 -11.42 -9.25
C SER A 58 9.97 -10.46 -10.44
N PHE A 59 10.17 -9.17 -10.19
CA PHE A 59 10.27 -8.15 -11.24
C PHE A 59 11.54 -7.31 -11.08
N GLU A 60 12.18 -6.96 -12.19
CA GLU A 60 13.24 -5.96 -12.19
C GLU A 60 12.61 -4.56 -12.04
N ALA A 61 13.14 -3.74 -11.13
CA ALA A 61 12.63 -2.41 -10.82
C ALA A 61 11.11 -2.41 -10.50
N ALA A 62 10.69 -3.33 -9.61
CA ALA A 62 9.29 -3.52 -9.25
C ALA A 62 8.64 -2.24 -8.70
N THR A 63 7.42 -1.97 -9.16
CA THR A 63 6.58 -0.87 -8.69
C THR A 63 5.41 -1.42 -7.89
N PHE A 64 5.23 -0.90 -6.67
CA PHE A 64 4.08 -1.18 -5.82
C PHE A 64 3.19 0.05 -5.72
N VAL A 65 1.89 -0.16 -5.66
CA VAL A 65 0.91 0.89 -5.32
C VAL A 65 0.10 0.43 -4.12
N GLU A 66 -0.08 1.32 -3.17
CA GLU A 66 -1.02 1.22 -2.07
C GLU A 66 -2.09 2.29 -2.25
N ILE A 67 -3.35 1.92 -2.08
CA ILE A 67 -4.51 2.82 -2.12
C ILE A 67 -5.15 2.78 -0.73
N GLY A 68 -5.18 3.95 -0.06
CA GLY A 68 -5.54 4.03 1.35
C GLY A 68 -4.33 3.88 2.26
N ALA A 69 -3.57 4.96 2.44
CA ALA A 69 -2.34 4.97 3.24
C ALA A 69 -2.57 5.36 4.70
N TRP A 70 -3.69 6.05 5.00
CA TRP A 70 -4.04 6.55 6.32
C TRP A 70 -2.85 7.26 7.01
N CYS A 71 -2.42 6.75 8.18
CA CYS A 71 -1.26 7.27 8.91
C CYS A 71 0.05 6.49 8.62
N GLY A 72 0.07 5.60 7.61
CA GLY A 72 1.27 4.95 7.09
C GLY A 72 1.64 3.61 7.72
N LYS A 73 0.73 2.95 8.45
CA LYS A 73 1.02 1.64 9.05
C LYS A 73 1.33 0.57 8.00
N SER A 74 0.46 0.37 7.03
CA SER A 74 0.64 -0.53 5.88
C SER A 74 1.79 -0.06 4.98
N SER A 75 1.93 1.26 4.78
CA SER A 75 3.03 1.84 4.01
C SER A 75 4.41 1.45 4.56
N VAL A 76 4.56 1.26 5.89
CA VAL A 76 5.84 0.80 6.47
C VAL A 76 6.10 -0.68 6.16
N TYR A 77 5.09 -1.55 6.21
CA TYR A 77 5.25 -2.96 5.84
C TYR A 77 5.62 -3.12 4.36
N LEU A 78 4.89 -2.43 3.47
CA LEU A 78 5.17 -2.43 2.02
C LEU A 78 6.50 -1.77 1.70
N GLY A 79 6.80 -0.64 2.35
CA GLY A 79 8.07 0.09 2.20
C GLY A 79 9.28 -0.70 2.68
N ALA A 80 9.13 -1.53 3.73
CA ALA A 80 10.18 -2.45 4.17
C ALA A 80 10.53 -3.48 3.09
N ALA A 81 9.51 -4.04 2.43
CA ALA A 81 9.73 -4.95 1.29
C ALA A 81 10.33 -4.21 0.09
N ALA A 82 9.86 -2.99 -0.20
CA ALA A 82 10.40 -2.18 -1.27
C ALA A 82 11.89 -1.86 -1.06
N GLU A 83 12.28 -1.43 0.16
CA GLU A 83 13.68 -1.20 0.52
C GLU A 83 14.52 -2.46 0.34
N GLU A 84 14.04 -3.61 0.81
CA GLU A 84 14.78 -4.89 0.79
C GLU A 84 14.98 -5.43 -0.64
N THR A 85 14.03 -5.15 -1.55
CA THR A 85 14.05 -5.64 -2.94
C THR A 85 14.56 -4.61 -3.96
N GLY A 86 14.82 -3.37 -3.52
CA GLY A 86 15.16 -2.29 -4.45
C GLY A 86 13.98 -1.79 -5.29
N SER A 87 12.77 -2.04 -4.81
CA SER A 87 11.50 -1.60 -5.42
C SER A 87 11.11 -0.20 -4.93
N VAL A 88 10.04 0.36 -5.50
CA VAL A 88 9.44 1.62 -5.03
C VAL A 88 7.96 1.41 -4.73
N LEU A 89 7.53 1.88 -3.57
CA LEU A 89 6.13 1.98 -3.19
C LEU A 89 5.62 3.39 -3.51
N PHE A 90 4.52 3.49 -4.25
CA PHE A 90 3.71 4.68 -4.35
C PHE A 90 2.49 4.53 -3.43
N SER A 91 2.46 5.33 -2.37
CA SER A 91 1.43 5.29 -1.33
C SER A 91 0.45 6.42 -1.60
N LEU A 92 -0.75 6.06 -2.08
CA LEU A 92 -1.78 6.98 -2.55
C LEU A 92 -2.89 7.14 -1.50
N ASP A 93 -3.16 8.39 -1.13
CA ASP A 93 -4.27 8.75 -0.27
C ASP A 93 -4.62 10.24 -0.45
N HIS A 94 -5.88 10.62 -0.34
CA HIS A 94 -6.29 12.03 -0.25
C HIS A 94 -6.16 12.58 1.18
N HIS A 95 -5.94 11.74 2.17
CA HIS A 95 -5.69 12.05 3.58
C HIS A 95 -6.83 12.76 4.33
N HIS A 96 -8.06 12.62 3.85
CA HIS A 96 -9.25 13.20 4.49
C HIS A 96 -10.18 12.16 5.12
N GLY A 97 -9.76 10.89 5.12
CA GLY A 97 -10.55 9.77 5.63
C GLY A 97 -11.76 9.42 4.77
N SER A 98 -12.23 8.20 4.90
CA SER A 98 -13.48 7.73 4.29
C SER A 98 -14.70 8.23 5.07
N GLU A 99 -15.90 7.82 4.67
CA GLU A 99 -17.16 8.20 5.34
C GLU A 99 -17.15 7.75 6.82
N GLU A 100 -16.68 6.56 7.10
CA GLU A 100 -16.64 5.96 8.45
C GLU A 100 -15.68 6.65 9.42
N ASN A 101 -14.78 7.49 8.92
CA ASN A 101 -13.86 8.27 9.74
C ASN A 101 -14.39 9.66 10.08
N GLN A 102 -15.51 10.10 9.48
CA GLN A 102 -16.07 11.43 9.71
C GLN A 102 -16.72 11.55 11.09
N ALA A 103 -16.92 12.79 11.54
CA ALA A 103 -17.53 13.06 12.85
C ALA A 103 -18.92 12.39 12.99
N GLY A 104 -19.07 11.61 14.05
CA GLY A 104 -20.31 10.86 14.33
C GLY A 104 -20.30 9.39 13.86
N TRP A 105 -19.23 8.96 13.21
CA TRP A 105 -19.02 7.58 12.81
C TRP A 105 -18.04 6.84 13.74
N GLU A 106 -18.05 5.52 13.69
CA GLU A 106 -17.37 4.64 14.65
C GLU A 106 -15.84 4.82 14.67
N HIS A 107 -15.24 5.07 13.51
CA HIS A 107 -13.79 5.19 13.35
C HIS A 107 -13.29 6.65 13.35
N HIS A 108 -14.11 7.57 13.89
CA HIS A 108 -13.70 8.97 14.01
C HIS A 108 -12.64 9.17 15.09
N ASP A 109 -11.47 9.70 14.72
CA ASP A 109 -10.43 10.10 15.66
C ASP A 109 -10.26 11.63 15.67
N PRO A 110 -10.71 12.32 16.74
CA PRO A 110 -10.57 13.78 16.85
C PRO A 110 -9.11 14.27 16.85
N SER A 111 -8.15 13.41 17.17
CA SER A 111 -6.72 13.78 17.15
C SER A 111 -6.14 13.94 15.76
N LEU A 112 -6.85 13.41 14.74
CA LEU A 112 -6.49 13.52 13.32
C LEU A 112 -7.21 14.69 12.62
N VAL A 113 -8.02 15.46 13.36
CA VAL A 113 -8.71 16.63 12.78
C VAL A 113 -7.77 17.83 12.80
N ASP A 114 -7.50 18.41 11.64
CA ASP A 114 -6.80 19.69 11.55
C ASP A 114 -7.65 20.81 12.16
N PRO A 115 -7.15 21.49 13.21
CA PRO A 115 -7.91 22.50 13.92
C PRO A 115 -8.21 23.75 13.08
N THR A 116 -7.53 23.95 11.97
CA THR A 116 -7.73 25.12 11.09
C THR A 116 -8.87 24.88 10.10
N SER A 117 -8.88 23.71 9.47
CA SER A 117 -9.89 23.35 8.48
C SER A 117 -11.10 22.65 9.07
N GLY A 118 -10.99 22.05 10.26
CA GLY A 118 -12.00 21.21 10.90
C GLY A 118 -12.21 19.86 10.20
N ARG A 119 -11.28 19.46 9.32
CA ARG A 119 -11.35 18.21 8.56
C ARG A 119 -10.27 17.24 9.03
N ILE A 120 -10.50 15.95 8.86
CA ILE A 120 -9.44 14.94 9.02
C ILE A 120 -8.30 15.28 8.06
N ASP A 121 -7.07 15.21 8.59
CA ASP A 121 -5.82 15.33 7.84
C ASP A 121 -4.80 14.33 8.39
N THR A 122 -4.67 13.20 7.73
CA THR A 122 -3.72 12.14 8.11
C THR A 122 -2.33 12.35 7.49
N LEU A 123 -2.16 13.28 6.54
CA LEU A 123 -0.90 13.51 5.83
C LEU A 123 0.28 13.84 6.74
N PRO A 124 0.16 14.72 7.76
CA PRO A 124 1.26 14.98 8.70
C PRO A 124 1.68 13.73 9.47
N HIS A 125 0.72 12.88 9.84
CA HIS A 125 0.96 11.62 10.55
C HIS A 125 1.66 10.60 9.64
N TRP A 126 1.18 10.42 8.42
CA TRP A 126 1.82 9.57 7.40
C TRP A 126 3.28 10.00 7.18
N ARG A 127 3.53 11.30 6.94
CA ARG A 127 4.89 11.82 6.77
C ARG A 127 5.79 11.56 7.97
N SER A 128 5.26 11.74 9.18
CA SER A 128 5.97 11.44 10.41
C SER A 128 6.33 9.95 10.50
N THR A 129 5.39 9.06 10.17
CA THR A 129 5.60 7.60 10.18
C THR A 129 6.70 7.19 9.20
N ILE A 130 6.63 7.67 7.95
CA ILE A 130 7.66 7.36 6.92
C ILE A 130 9.01 7.92 7.32
N GLY A 131 9.06 9.14 7.88
CA GLY A 131 10.29 9.76 8.39
C GLY A 131 10.92 8.98 9.57
N HIS A 132 10.13 8.53 10.53
CA HIS A 132 10.60 7.67 11.62
C HIS A 132 11.11 6.31 11.10
N ALA A 133 10.47 5.77 10.09
CA ALA A 133 10.89 4.55 9.40
C ALA A 133 12.15 4.77 8.56
N ARG A 134 12.48 6.01 8.18
CA ARG A 134 13.55 6.36 7.22
C ARG A 134 13.38 5.60 5.89
N LEU A 135 12.16 5.68 5.32
CA LEU A 135 11.78 5.00 4.09
C LEU A 135 11.58 5.97 2.91
N GLU A 136 11.99 7.24 3.04
CA GLU A 136 11.75 8.28 2.02
C GLU A 136 12.42 7.98 0.68
N SER A 137 13.42 7.09 0.65
CA SER A 137 14.05 6.64 -0.60
C SER A 137 13.30 5.52 -1.32
N SER A 138 12.38 4.84 -0.63
CA SER A 138 11.66 3.66 -1.15
C SER A 138 10.14 3.85 -1.16
N VAL A 139 9.64 4.91 -0.50
CA VAL A 139 8.20 5.23 -0.38
C VAL A 139 7.95 6.64 -0.88
N VAL A 140 7.11 6.77 -1.88
CA VAL A 140 6.67 8.04 -2.49
C VAL A 140 5.21 8.26 -2.13
N GLY A 141 4.89 9.35 -1.43
CA GLY A 141 3.51 9.75 -1.16
C GLY A 141 2.87 10.40 -2.37
N LEU A 142 1.71 9.93 -2.77
CA LEU A 142 0.84 10.54 -3.76
C LEU A 142 -0.40 11.08 -3.03
N VAL A 143 -0.54 12.41 -2.99
CA VAL A 143 -1.69 13.05 -2.34
C VAL A 143 -2.74 13.37 -3.39
N GLY A 144 -3.85 12.64 -3.38
CA GLY A 144 -4.90 12.85 -4.36
C GLY A 144 -5.98 11.76 -4.31
N ASP A 145 -6.98 11.98 -5.12
CA ASP A 145 -8.09 11.06 -5.33
C ASP A 145 -7.67 9.91 -6.25
N SER A 146 -7.99 8.68 -5.86
CA SER A 146 -7.56 7.46 -6.53
C SER A 146 -7.96 7.42 -8.02
N PRO A 147 -9.22 7.71 -8.41
CA PRO A 147 -9.61 7.77 -9.82
C PRO A 147 -8.85 8.84 -10.62
N THR A 148 -8.53 9.98 -10.00
CA THR A 148 -7.77 11.03 -10.68
C THR A 148 -6.34 10.59 -10.99
N VAL A 149 -5.70 9.88 -10.06
CA VAL A 149 -4.34 9.39 -10.24
C VAL A 149 -4.29 8.24 -11.23
N SER A 150 -5.22 7.28 -11.13
CA SER A 150 -5.28 6.12 -12.02
C SER A 150 -5.46 6.51 -13.48
N ALA A 151 -6.28 7.53 -13.76
CA ALA A 151 -6.50 8.05 -15.11
C ALA A 151 -5.21 8.57 -15.80
N HIS A 152 -4.17 8.85 -15.02
CA HIS A 152 -2.86 9.34 -15.50
C HIS A 152 -1.72 8.35 -15.21
N TRP A 153 -2.03 7.15 -14.72
CA TRP A 153 -1.05 6.12 -14.41
C TRP A 153 -0.86 5.17 -15.60
N SER A 154 0.37 4.82 -15.89
CA SER A 154 0.69 3.89 -17.00
C SER A 154 1.80 2.88 -16.66
N THR A 155 2.39 2.97 -15.46
CA THR A 155 3.45 2.05 -15.05
C THR A 155 2.85 0.71 -14.61
N PRO A 156 3.28 -0.44 -15.18
CA PRO A 156 2.83 -1.75 -14.73
C PRO A 156 3.20 -2.00 -13.26
N LEU A 157 2.32 -2.67 -12.53
CA LEU A 157 2.47 -2.91 -11.10
C LEU A 157 2.91 -4.35 -10.84
N ALA A 158 3.93 -4.52 -10.01
CA ALA A 158 4.29 -5.81 -9.45
C ALA A 158 3.36 -6.18 -8.28
N LEU A 159 2.87 -5.16 -7.56
CA LEU A 159 1.89 -5.32 -6.49
C LEU A 159 0.97 -4.10 -6.45
N CYS A 160 -0.34 -4.36 -6.34
CA CYS A 160 -1.36 -3.38 -6.00
C CYS A 160 -2.00 -3.81 -4.66
N PHE A 161 -2.07 -2.90 -3.70
CA PHE A 161 -2.75 -3.11 -2.42
C PHE A 161 -3.93 -2.15 -2.32
N ILE A 162 -5.15 -2.69 -2.16
CA ILE A 162 -6.40 -1.93 -2.01
C ILE A 162 -6.83 -2.00 -0.56
N ASP A 163 -6.80 -0.85 0.10
CA ASP A 163 -7.17 -0.63 1.51
C ASP A 163 -7.82 0.77 1.67
N GLY A 164 -8.58 1.18 0.65
CA GLY A 164 -9.26 2.46 0.58
C GLY A 164 -10.60 2.47 1.33
N GLY A 165 -11.49 3.40 0.96
CA GLY A 165 -12.82 3.46 1.58
C GLY A 165 -13.69 2.26 1.29
N HIS A 166 -14.44 1.78 2.30
CA HIS A 166 -15.28 0.58 2.22
C HIS A 166 -16.68 0.85 1.65
N GLY A 167 -16.95 2.06 1.16
CA GLY A 167 -18.15 2.34 0.38
C GLY A 167 -18.17 1.58 -0.95
N GLU A 168 -19.36 1.30 -1.49
CA GLU A 168 -19.49 0.53 -2.74
C GLU A 168 -18.78 1.21 -3.91
N ASP A 169 -19.06 2.50 -4.14
CA ASP A 169 -18.48 3.23 -5.27
C ASP A 169 -16.94 3.33 -5.22
N PRO A 170 -16.29 3.75 -4.10
CA PRO A 170 -14.83 3.83 -4.03
C PRO A 170 -14.14 2.47 -4.16
N ALA A 171 -14.62 1.42 -3.47
CA ALA A 171 -14.00 0.10 -3.55
C ALA A 171 -14.03 -0.47 -4.98
N TRP A 172 -15.18 -0.32 -5.68
CA TRP A 172 -15.30 -0.75 -7.06
C TRP A 172 -14.49 0.11 -8.04
N ALA A 173 -14.35 1.43 -7.78
CA ALA A 173 -13.50 2.29 -8.59
C ALA A 173 -12.04 1.86 -8.47
N ASP A 174 -11.54 1.68 -7.25
CA ASP A 174 -10.17 1.24 -7.00
C ASP A 174 -9.86 -0.10 -7.69
N TYR A 175 -10.76 -1.08 -7.55
CA TYR A 175 -10.58 -2.37 -8.20
C TYR A 175 -10.57 -2.26 -9.74
N ARG A 176 -11.54 -1.58 -10.33
CA ARG A 176 -11.68 -1.49 -11.80
C ARG A 176 -10.53 -0.75 -12.45
N GLU A 177 -9.97 0.22 -11.75
CA GLU A 177 -8.94 1.09 -12.30
C GLU A 177 -7.53 0.57 -12.04
N TRP A 178 -7.28 -0.06 -10.89
CA TRP A 178 -5.93 -0.49 -10.52
C TRP A 178 -5.65 -1.96 -10.76
N ALA A 179 -6.61 -2.86 -10.60
CA ALA A 179 -6.39 -4.29 -10.83
C ALA A 179 -5.90 -4.62 -12.25
N PRO A 180 -6.38 -3.95 -13.32
CA PRO A 180 -5.86 -4.17 -14.67
C PRO A 180 -4.39 -3.75 -14.86
N MET A 181 -3.86 -2.89 -13.99
CA MET A 181 -2.47 -2.42 -14.06
C MET A 181 -1.47 -3.40 -13.41
N VAL A 182 -1.96 -4.37 -12.64
CA VAL A 182 -1.12 -5.44 -12.10
C VAL A 182 -0.55 -6.24 -13.26
N SER A 183 0.76 -6.42 -13.28
CA SER A 183 1.44 -7.21 -14.31
C SER A 183 1.03 -8.68 -14.25
N ARG A 184 1.14 -9.39 -15.38
CA ARG A 184 1.05 -10.85 -15.35
C ARG A 184 2.10 -11.38 -14.37
N ASP A 185 1.73 -12.37 -13.57
CA ASP A 185 2.51 -12.90 -12.44
C ASP A 185 2.72 -11.92 -11.27
N GLY A 186 2.09 -10.73 -11.30
CA GLY A 186 2.05 -9.77 -10.20
C GLY A 186 0.95 -10.07 -9.18
N TRP A 187 0.88 -9.26 -8.14
CA TRP A 187 -0.01 -9.50 -6.99
C TRP A 187 -1.03 -8.38 -6.82
N LEU A 188 -2.25 -8.79 -6.51
CA LEU A 188 -3.32 -7.92 -6.00
C LEU A 188 -3.61 -8.33 -4.56
N ALA A 189 -3.44 -7.41 -3.63
CA ALA A 189 -3.81 -7.60 -2.23
C ALA A 189 -5.02 -6.73 -1.89
N ILE A 190 -5.98 -7.26 -1.14
CA ILE A 190 -7.22 -6.57 -0.74
C ILE A 190 -7.40 -6.78 0.76
N HIS A 191 -7.60 -5.68 1.49
CA HIS A 191 -7.85 -5.71 2.93
C HIS A 191 -9.34 -5.69 3.24
N ASP A 192 -9.67 -5.97 4.51
CA ASP A 192 -11.05 -5.97 5.05
C ASP A 192 -12.04 -6.88 4.31
N VAL A 193 -11.52 -8.00 3.80
CA VAL A 193 -12.33 -9.03 3.15
C VAL A 193 -12.97 -9.92 4.21
N PHE A 194 -14.18 -9.56 4.64
CA PHE A 194 -14.96 -10.33 5.60
C PHE A 194 -16.06 -11.12 4.90
N PRO A 195 -16.20 -12.44 5.17
CA PRO A 195 -17.30 -13.25 4.63
C PRO A 195 -18.67 -12.78 5.12
N ASP A 196 -18.77 -12.36 6.39
CA ASP A 196 -19.97 -11.78 6.97
C ASP A 196 -19.91 -10.24 6.85
N PRO A 197 -20.86 -9.59 6.16
CA PRO A 197 -20.91 -8.14 6.04
C PRO A 197 -21.02 -7.41 7.39
N ALA A 198 -21.47 -8.08 8.45
CA ALA A 198 -21.55 -7.49 9.78
C ALA A 198 -20.17 -7.26 10.43
N ASP A 199 -19.11 -7.94 9.95
CA ASP A 199 -17.77 -7.87 10.52
C ASP A 199 -16.95 -6.67 9.99
N GLY A 200 -17.31 -6.07 8.82
CA GLY A 200 -16.52 -4.96 8.27
C GLY A 200 -17.00 -4.42 6.92
N GLY A 201 -18.24 -4.73 6.53
CA GLY A 201 -18.80 -4.29 5.27
C GLY A 201 -18.60 -5.29 4.12
N ARG A 202 -19.29 -5.04 3.01
CA ARG A 202 -19.40 -5.98 1.90
C ARG A 202 -18.45 -5.68 0.73
N PRO A 203 -18.21 -4.43 0.35
CA PRO A 203 -17.51 -4.11 -0.90
C PRO A 203 -16.13 -4.74 -1.06
N PRO A 204 -15.22 -4.80 -0.04
CA PRO A 204 -13.95 -5.50 -0.18
C PRO A 204 -14.10 -6.99 -0.50
N TYR A 205 -15.10 -7.66 0.07
CA TYR A 205 -15.41 -9.05 -0.26
C TYR A 205 -15.89 -9.18 -1.71
N ASP A 206 -16.74 -8.27 -2.18
CA ASP A 206 -17.31 -8.35 -3.52
C ASP A 206 -16.26 -8.11 -4.60
N ILE A 207 -15.31 -7.17 -4.42
CA ILE A 207 -14.21 -6.96 -5.36
C ILE A 207 -13.21 -8.14 -5.35
N TRP A 208 -12.95 -8.76 -4.20
CA TRP A 208 -12.16 -9.97 -4.11
C TRP A 208 -12.83 -11.12 -4.91
N ARG A 209 -14.15 -11.34 -4.73
CA ARG A 209 -14.90 -12.33 -5.50
C ARG A 209 -14.87 -12.02 -6.99
N ALA A 210 -15.06 -10.77 -7.39
CA ALA A 210 -15.01 -10.36 -8.78
C ALA A 210 -13.62 -10.61 -9.40
N ALA A 211 -12.55 -10.39 -8.66
CA ALA A 211 -11.20 -10.70 -9.12
C ALA A 211 -11.02 -12.19 -9.40
N LEU A 212 -11.51 -13.08 -8.52
CA LEU A 212 -11.47 -14.52 -8.75
C LEU A 212 -12.37 -14.96 -9.91
N ASP A 213 -13.59 -14.43 -9.97
CA ASP A 213 -14.58 -14.79 -11.00
C ASP A 213 -14.19 -14.28 -12.39
N SER A 214 -13.31 -13.27 -12.49
CA SER A 214 -12.74 -12.81 -13.76
C SER A 214 -11.89 -13.87 -14.45
N GLY A 215 -11.32 -14.81 -13.70
CA GLY A 215 -10.34 -15.78 -14.17
C GLY A 215 -8.94 -15.19 -14.45
N GLU A 216 -8.75 -13.89 -14.22
CA GLU A 216 -7.43 -13.24 -14.34
C GLU A 216 -6.57 -13.37 -13.09
N PHE A 217 -7.18 -13.70 -11.96
CA PHE A 217 -6.51 -13.84 -10.67
C PHE A 217 -6.82 -15.19 -10.01
N VAL A 218 -5.84 -15.70 -9.28
CA VAL A 218 -5.97 -16.90 -8.45
C VAL A 218 -5.54 -16.59 -7.01
N GLU A 219 -6.08 -17.30 -6.04
CA GLU A 219 -5.64 -17.15 -4.64
C GLU A 219 -4.18 -17.52 -4.47
N ASP A 220 -3.43 -16.70 -3.74
CA ASP A 220 -2.01 -16.90 -3.42
C ASP A 220 -1.76 -16.92 -1.90
N GLY A 221 -2.68 -16.35 -1.10
CA GLY A 221 -2.62 -16.40 0.36
C GLY A 221 -3.71 -15.59 1.04
N GLU A 222 -3.90 -15.91 2.33
CA GLU A 222 -4.81 -15.19 3.22
C GLU A 222 -4.22 -15.06 4.63
N CYS A 223 -4.58 -13.99 5.32
CA CYS A 223 -4.29 -13.80 6.73
C CYS A 223 -5.35 -12.87 7.32
N GLY A 224 -6.15 -13.33 8.28
CA GLY A 224 -7.25 -12.52 8.82
C GLY A 224 -8.19 -12.04 7.71
N SER A 225 -8.35 -10.72 7.59
CA SER A 225 -9.14 -10.08 6.55
C SER A 225 -8.37 -9.79 5.26
N LEU A 226 -7.04 -9.94 5.25
CA LEU A 226 -6.21 -9.76 4.07
C LEU A 226 -6.36 -10.94 3.11
N ARG A 227 -6.59 -10.63 1.83
CA ARG A 227 -6.53 -11.59 0.71
C ARG A 227 -5.44 -11.18 -0.27
N VAL A 228 -4.65 -12.15 -0.67
CA VAL A 228 -3.57 -11.96 -1.65
C VAL A 228 -3.85 -12.83 -2.85
N LEU A 229 -3.93 -12.21 -4.01
CA LEU A 229 -4.20 -12.84 -5.30
C LEU A 229 -2.99 -12.69 -6.20
N ARG A 230 -2.76 -13.66 -7.10
CA ARG A 230 -1.76 -13.59 -8.14
C ARG A 230 -2.42 -13.51 -9.50
N ARG A 231 -1.98 -12.58 -10.35
CA ARG A 231 -2.45 -12.48 -11.74
C ARG A 231 -1.83 -13.58 -12.60
N THR A 232 -2.67 -14.28 -13.39
CA THR A 232 -2.26 -15.42 -14.26
C THR A 232 -1.96 -14.98 -15.68
#